data_2bc9e901136cebefd773171961d748f3
#
_entry.id   2bc9e901136cebefd773171961d748f3
#
_cell.length_a   1.000
_cell.length_b   1.000
_cell.length_c   1.000
_cell.angle_alpha   90.00
_cell.angle_beta   90.00
_cell.angle_gamma   90.00
#
_symmetry.space_group_name_H-M   'P 1'
#
loop_
_entity.id
_entity.type
_entity.pdbx_description
1 polymer ?
#
loop_
_entity_poly.entity_id
_entity_poly.type
_entity_poly.pdbx_seq_one_letter_code
_entity_poly.pdbx_strand_id
1 'polypeptide(L)'
;MKYFLNIEEIRPLAKGHWDYIFSALAPQLSAAMEQPGKHVPCPIHGGKDGFRLFPNYQENGACVCNTCGEFWDGFKTLEWINGWSFFEALKHVAALLGFGNSASKLIRTEPIKKRFVGTILRMSSHNDSGKETFIVELCEEDHNQQVQKLRGKGLQKACAIAGVKEGDRVCLTLFSKQTYQSVSWTFHTYHWGAKRLPNVEEEERAQRIQGREDIRRENAIVSTWENAKRFSWKDPECEPLAKYFLSRCLKVTDPGLVEDLRFSPKISYLNPDGSKRELCAMIAAIRNSKGKLIAVHKTFLTKDGKKASVEAPKKISCLPSNVSLTGCAIRIGKPTKYLAVAEGIETALSVSIATGLPCWSCVNAHLLEAVEVPPLVEVVFIFADKDRSLVGTHSARALRDRLAQKGIVACIESIEEDIPADSKGIDWNDILKNYGLEAFPLTKL
;
A
#
# COMPACT_ATOMS: atom_id res chain seq x y z
N MET A 1 -43.66 21.87 4.52
CA MET A 1 -42.45 22.43 3.93
C MET A 1 -41.53 21.27 3.52
N LYS A 2 -41.23 21.13 2.23
CA LYS A 2 -40.20 20.17 1.79
C LYS A 2 -38.83 20.77 2.15
N TYR A 3 -38.16 20.23 3.15
CA TYR A 3 -36.78 20.59 3.43
C TYR A 3 -35.91 20.06 2.29
N PHE A 4 -35.28 20.96 1.53
CA PHE A 4 -34.22 20.60 0.60
C PHE A 4 -32.95 20.36 1.44
N LEU A 5 -32.42 19.14 1.37
CA LEU A 5 -31.10 18.81 1.94
C LEU A 5 -30.05 19.63 1.19
N ASN A 6 -29.32 20.47 1.93
CA ASN A 6 -28.24 21.29 1.37
C ASN A 6 -26.88 20.71 1.74
N ILE A 7 -26.05 20.43 0.75
CA ILE A 7 -24.68 19.89 0.95
C ILE A 7 -23.81 20.83 1.79
N GLU A 8 -23.97 22.15 1.63
CA GLU A 8 -23.20 23.15 2.36
C GLU A 8 -23.45 23.12 3.88
N GLU A 9 -24.60 22.58 4.30
CA GLU A 9 -24.92 22.40 5.71
C GLU A 9 -24.45 21.06 6.26
N ILE A 10 -24.41 20.01 5.43
CA ILE A 10 -24.12 18.64 5.83
C ILE A 10 -22.60 18.36 5.76
N ARG A 11 -21.91 18.90 4.76
CA ARG A 11 -20.45 18.70 4.57
C ARG A 11 -19.62 19.12 5.79
N PRO A 12 -19.84 20.29 6.44
CA PRO A 12 -19.14 20.66 7.67
C PRO A 12 -19.40 19.71 8.84
N LEU A 13 -20.61 19.11 8.89
CA LEU A 13 -20.97 18.15 9.94
C LEU A 13 -20.34 16.79 9.72
N ALA A 14 -20.08 16.41 8.47
CA ALA A 14 -19.42 15.15 8.13
C ALA A 14 -17.89 15.23 8.32
N LYS A 15 -17.33 16.44 8.24
CA LYS A 15 -15.88 16.64 8.38
C LYS A 15 -15.37 16.16 9.76
N GLY A 16 -14.31 15.34 9.74
CA GLY A 16 -13.75 14.73 10.95
C GLY A 16 -14.53 13.55 11.50
N HIS A 17 -15.64 13.12 10.82
CA HIS A 17 -16.51 12.03 11.26
C HIS A 17 -16.65 10.90 10.24
N TRP A 18 -15.78 10.85 9.22
CA TRP A 18 -15.89 9.85 8.17
C TRP A 18 -15.59 8.44 8.66
N ASP A 19 -14.84 8.26 9.75
CA ASP A 19 -14.68 6.98 10.43
C ASP A 19 -16.02 6.44 10.95
N TYR A 20 -16.82 7.30 11.60
CA TYR A 20 -18.16 6.94 12.07
C TYR A 20 -19.13 6.72 10.89
N ILE A 21 -19.11 7.60 9.91
CA ILE A 21 -20.00 7.52 8.74
C ILE A 21 -19.73 6.23 7.96
N PHE A 22 -18.48 5.90 7.70
CA PHE A 22 -18.13 4.66 6.99
C PHE A 22 -18.42 3.41 7.81
N SER A 23 -18.19 3.42 9.12
CA SER A 23 -18.57 2.30 9.98
C SER A 23 -20.08 1.99 9.90
N ALA A 24 -20.90 3.02 9.74
CA ALA A 24 -22.36 2.87 9.70
C ALA A 24 -22.91 2.62 8.28
N LEU A 25 -22.35 3.26 7.26
CA LEU A 25 -22.91 3.29 5.91
C LEU A 25 -22.08 2.51 4.87
N ALA A 26 -20.84 2.13 5.21
CA ALA A 26 -19.95 1.38 4.33
C ALA A 26 -19.06 0.41 5.13
N PRO A 27 -19.63 -0.56 5.87
CA PRO A 27 -18.88 -1.46 6.74
C PRO A 27 -17.86 -2.31 5.99
N GLN A 28 -17.99 -2.50 4.68
CA GLN A 28 -17.02 -3.16 3.81
C GLN A 28 -15.68 -2.43 3.71
N LEU A 29 -15.59 -1.17 4.17
CA LEU A 29 -14.34 -0.41 4.29
C LEU A 29 -13.53 -0.72 5.57
N SER A 30 -14.04 -1.56 6.46
CA SER A 30 -13.45 -1.80 7.80
C SER A 30 -11.95 -2.15 7.75
N ALA A 31 -11.54 -3.03 6.83
CA ALA A 31 -10.13 -3.42 6.68
C ALA A 31 -9.20 -2.23 6.34
N ALA A 32 -9.67 -1.30 5.50
CA ALA A 32 -8.92 -0.10 5.16
C ALA A 32 -8.93 0.94 6.28
N MET A 33 -10.02 1.00 7.05
CA MET A 33 -10.15 1.91 8.20
C MET A 33 -9.22 1.52 9.35
N GLU A 34 -8.88 0.24 9.48
CA GLU A 34 -7.93 -0.26 10.47
C GLU A 34 -6.48 0.12 10.14
N GLN A 35 -6.18 0.31 8.87
CA GLN A 35 -4.83 0.60 8.39
C GLN A 35 -4.83 1.76 7.37
N PRO A 36 -5.20 2.99 7.81
CA PRO A 36 -5.25 4.14 6.89
C PRO A 36 -3.92 4.35 6.18
N GLY A 37 -3.99 4.63 4.89
CA GLY A 37 -2.81 4.80 4.03
C GLY A 37 -2.18 3.52 3.52
N LYS A 38 -2.49 2.34 4.09
CA LYS A 38 -1.99 1.06 3.60
C LYS A 38 -2.95 0.46 2.56
N HIS A 39 -2.35 -0.24 1.62
CA HIS A 39 -3.09 -0.96 0.60
C HIS A 39 -3.75 -2.23 1.17
N VAL A 40 -5.02 -2.42 0.82
CA VAL A 40 -5.85 -3.57 1.20
C VAL A 40 -6.62 -4.08 -0.03
N PRO A 41 -7.25 -5.26 0.03
CA PRO A 41 -8.17 -5.71 -1.01
C PRO A 41 -9.28 -4.68 -1.26
N CYS A 42 -9.63 -4.47 -2.53
CA CYS A 42 -10.73 -3.57 -2.89
C CYS A 42 -12.07 -4.13 -2.39
N PRO A 43 -12.89 -3.33 -1.73
CA PRO A 43 -14.18 -3.78 -1.19
C PRO A 43 -15.21 -4.15 -2.28
N ILE A 44 -14.99 -3.73 -3.53
CA ILE A 44 -15.92 -4.00 -4.65
C ILE A 44 -15.48 -5.20 -5.48
N HIS A 45 -14.21 -5.22 -5.98
CA HIS A 45 -13.76 -6.27 -6.89
C HIS A 45 -12.70 -7.21 -6.26
N GLY A 46 -12.39 -7.04 -4.97
CA GLY A 46 -11.39 -7.87 -4.30
C GLY A 46 -9.95 -7.53 -4.71
N GLY A 47 -9.16 -8.57 -4.96
CA GLY A 47 -7.73 -8.43 -5.23
C GLY A 47 -6.92 -8.49 -3.94
N LYS A 48 -5.63 -8.13 -4.00
CA LYS A 48 -4.73 -8.23 -2.83
C LYS A 48 -4.50 -6.89 -2.13
N ASP A 49 -4.24 -5.82 -2.89
CA ASP A 49 -3.68 -4.56 -2.40
C ASP A 49 -3.98 -3.37 -3.32
N GLY A 50 -5.12 -3.38 -4.02
CA GLY A 50 -5.49 -2.34 -4.98
C GLY A 50 -6.18 -1.12 -4.38
N PHE A 51 -6.58 -1.15 -3.10
CA PHE A 51 -7.38 -0.12 -2.47
C PHE A 51 -6.75 0.43 -1.20
N ARG A 52 -6.94 1.72 -0.93
CA ARG A 52 -6.59 2.34 0.36
C ARG A 52 -7.47 3.56 0.65
N LEU A 53 -7.74 3.80 1.92
CA LEU A 53 -8.16 5.11 2.42
C LEU A 53 -6.92 6.02 2.57
N PHE A 54 -7.07 7.32 2.33
CA PHE A 54 -5.97 8.25 2.61
C PHE A 54 -5.71 8.34 4.13
N PRO A 55 -4.48 8.65 4.57
CA PRO A 55 -4.15 8.70 6.01
C PRO A 55 -5.04 9.63 6.82
N ASN A 56 -5.54 10.69 6.20
CA ASN A 56 -6.41 11.70 6.80
C ASN A 56 -7.88 11.55 6.38
N TYR A 57 -8.32 10.37 5.98
CA TYR A 57 -9.68 10.12 5.48
C TYR A 57 -10.78 10.55 6.46
N GLN A 58 -10.50 10.63 7.76
CA GLN A 58 -11.47 11.11 8.75
C GLN A 58 -11.92 12.55 8.47
N GLU A 59 -11.05 13.37 7.86
CA GLU A 59 -11.35 14.76 7.54
C GLU A 59 -12.27 14.88 6.32
N ASN A 60 -12.05 14.07 5.29
CA ASN A 60 -12.73 14.24 4.00
C ASN A 60 -13.36 12.97 3.42
N GLY A 61 -13.08 11.78 3.97
CA GLY A 61 -13.61 10.51 3.48
C GLY A 61 -13.01 10.03 2.15
N ALA A 62 -11.85 10.54 1.76
CA ALA A 62 -11.24 10.25 0.47
C ALA A 62 -10.55 8.87 0.45
N CYS A 63 -10.58 8.22 -0.72
CA CYS A 63 -9.94 6.94 -0.97
C CYS A 63 -9.48 6.80 -2.42
N VAL A 64 -8.71 5.75 -2.70
CA VAL A 64 -8.26 5.39 -4.04
C VAL A 64 -8.25 3.89 -4.23
N CYS A 65 -8.68 3.44 -5.40
CA CYS A 65 -8.50 2.09 -5.89
C CYS A 65 -7.79 2.14 -7.25
N ASN A 66 -6.71 1.38 -7.40
CA ASN A 66 -5.92 1.37 -8.64
C ASN A 66 -6.72 0.97 -9.89
N THR A 67 -7.83 0.25 -9.70
CA THR A 67 -8.71 -0.19 -10.79
C THR A 67 -9.97 0.67 -10.91
N CYS A 68 -10.61 1.02 -9.77
CA CYS A 68 -11.89 1.73 -9.77
C CYS A 68 -11.73 3.26 -9.88
N GLY A 69 -10.54 3.81 -9.56
CA GLY A 69 -10.26 5.24 -9.60
C GLY A 69 -10.14 5.91 -8.23
N GLU A 70 -10.14 7.24 -8.26
CA GLU A 70 -9.94 8.07 -7.07
C GLU A 70 -11.25 8.74 -6.67
N PHE A 71 -11.52 8.75 -5.35
CA PHE A 71 -12.71 9.32 -4.74
C PHE A 71 -12.26 10.35 -3.69
N TRP A 72 -12.35 11.62 -4.04
CA TRP A 72 -11.75 12.74 -3.31
C TRP A 72 -12.53 13.20 -2.06
N ASP A 73 -13.75 12.71 -1.87
CA ASP A 73 -14.54 12.96 -0.66
C ASP A 73 -15.40 11.75 -0.29
N GLY A 74 -15.88 11.74 0.94
CA GLY A 74 -16.64 10.62 1.49
C GLY A 74 -18.01 10.43 0.87
N PHE A 75 -18.65 11.45 0.30
CA PHE A 75 -19.90 11.29 -0.44
C PHE A 75 -19.63 10.49 -1.72
N LYS A 76 -18.57 10.83 -2.46
CA LYS A 76 -18.16 10.06 -3.65
C LYS A 76 -17.75 8.63 -3.30
N THR A 77 -17.09 8.44 -2.17
CA THR A 77 -16.79 7.11 -1.64
C THR A 77 -18.06 6.31 -1.36
N LEU A 78 -19.09 6.91 -0.74
CA LEU A 78 -20.38 6.26 -0.47
C LEU A 78 -21.18 5.99 -1.75
N GLU A 79 -21.16 6.90 -2.71
CA GLU A 79 -21.78 6.68 -4.03
C GLU A 79 -21.19 5.42 -4.69
N TRP A 80 -19.86 5.33 -4.73
CA TRP A 80 -19.15 4.21 -5.34
C TRP A 80 -19.39 2.88 -4.61
N ILE A 81 -19.24 2.88 -3.27
CA ILE A 81 -19.34 1.67 -2.44
C ILE A 81 -20.75 1.07 -2.45
N ASN A 82 -21.78 1.90 -2.40
CA ASN A 82 -23.15 1.46 -2.23
C ASN A 82 -23.95 1.52 -3.53
N GLY A 83 -23.37 2.04 -4.61
CA GLY A 83 -24.09 2.28 -5.86
C GLY A 83 -25.18 3.37 -5.74
N TRP A 84 -25.03 4.28 -4.78
CA TRP A 84 -26.00 5.35 -4.53
C TRP A 84 -25.76 6.54 -5.46
N SER A 85 -26.84 7.28 -5.71
CA SER A 85 -26.73 8.64 -6.22
C SER A 85 -26.18 9.58 -5.14
N PHE A 86 -25.62 10.72 -5.55
CA PHE A 86 -25.18 11.77 -4.62
C PHE A 86 -26.26 12.16 -3.61
N PHE A 87 -27.50 12.28 -4.08
CA PHE A 87 -28.63 12.66 -3.22
C PHE A 87 -28.96 11.58 -2.18
N GLU A 88 -28.84 10.30 -2.53
CA GLU A 88 -29.01 9.20 -1.57
C GLU A 88 -27.90 9.18 -0.55
N ALA A 89 -26.64 9.32 -0.96
CA ALA A 89 -25.50 9.44 -0.05
C ALA A 89 -25.71 10.62 0.92
N LEU A 90 -26.06 11.79 0.39
CA LEU A 90 -26.37 12.98 1.19
C LEU A 90 -27.50 12.73 2.20
N LYS A 91 -28.57 12.06 1.77
CA LYS A 91 -29.73 11.73 2.61
C LYS A 91 -29.35 10.78 3.75
N HIS A 92 -28.58 9.75 3.44
CA HIS A 92 -28.13 8.77 4.44
C HIS A 92 -27.16 9.40 5.45
N VAL A 93 -26.22 10.21 4.99
CA VAL A 93 -25.29 10.94 5.86
C VAL A 93 -26.05 11.94 6.72
N ALA A 94 -26.98 12.71 6.14
CA ALA A 94 -27.81 13.65 6.89
C ALA A 94 -28.63 12.94 7.98
N ALA A 95 -29.28 11.84 7.64
CA ALA A 95 -30.08 11.05 8.60
C ALA A 95 -29.18 10.46 9.71
N LEU A 96 -27.99 9.96 9.37
CA LEU A 96 -27.03 9.42 10.33
C LEU A 96 -26.52 10.50 11.29
N LEU A 97 -26.25 11.71 10.77
CA LEU A 97 -25.80 12.86 11.55
C LEU A 97 -26.95 13.58 12.27
N GLY A 98 -28.19 13.07 12.14
CA GLY A 98 -29.37 13.64 12.82
C GLY A 98 -29.99 14.85 12.13
N PHE A 99 -29.62 15.11 10.88
CA PHE A 99 -30.19 16.18 10.06
C PHE A 99 -31.51 15.71 9.47
N GLY A 100 -32.62 16.25 9.91
CA GLY A 100 -33.94 15.94 9.32
C GLY A 100 -35.06 15.54 10.29
N ASN A 101 -34.81 15.42 11.59
CA ASN A 101 -35.88 15.34 12.58
C ASN A 101 -36.30 16.76 13.03
N SER A 102 -37.43 17.19 12.53
CA SER A 102 -38.04 18.50 12.78
C SER A 102 -38.07 18.85 14.25
N ALA A 103 -37.53 19.99 14.61
CA ALA A 103 -37.64 20.79 15.83
C ALA A 103 -36.44 20.89 16.77
N SER A 104 -35.33 20.24 16.52
CA SER A 104 -34.12 20.40 17.35
C SER A 104 -32.90 20.75 16.53
N LYS A 105 -32.18 21.82 16.92
CA LYS A 105 -30.97 22.32 16.28
C LYS A 105 -29.76 21.68 16.92
N LEU A 106 -28.88 21.07 16.11
CA LEU A 106 -27.55 20.66 16.58
C LEU A 106 -26.73 21.91 16.95
N ILE A 107 -26.27 21.99 18.20
CA ILE A 107 -25.53 23.15 18.70
C ILE A 107 -24.04 22.82 18.94
N ARG A 108 -23.71 21.54 19.20
CA ARG A 108 -22.33 21.12 19.49
C ARG A 108 -22.12 19.65 19.17
N THR A 109 -20.94 19.34 18.61
CA THR A 109 -20.39 17.99 18.50
C THR A 109 -19.06 17.93 19.23
N GLU A 110 -18.93 17.02 20.19
CA GLU A 110 -17.71 16.80 20.96
C GLU A 110 -17.12 15.45 20.55
N PRO A 111 -15.92 15.38 19.92
CA PRO A 111 -15.25 14.12 19.66
C PRO A 111 -14.76 13.52 20.98
N ILE A 112 -15.03 12.23 21.22
CA ILE A 112 -14.63 11.54 22.44
C ILE A 112 -13.55 10.50 22.17
N LYS A 113 -13.67 9.69 21.12
CA LYS A 113 -12.72 8.63 20.69
C LYS A 113 -12.34 7.65 21.82
N LYS A 114 -13.30 7.18 22.60
CA LYS A 114 -13.07 6.20 23.65
C LYS A 114 -13.40 4.79 23.13
N ARG A 115 -12.46 3.85 23.32
CA ARG A 115 -12.60 2.45 22.91
C ARG A 115 -12.72 1.54 24.14
N PHE A 116 -13.55 0.51 24.00
CA PHE A 116 -13.76 -0.53 24.99
C PHE A 116 -13.61 -1.87 24.26
N VAL A 117 -12.63 -2.67 24.66
CA VAL A 117 -12.36 -3.99 24.10
C VAL A 117 -12.61 -5.04 25.14
N GLY A 118 -13.41 -6.04 24.81
CA GLY A 118 -13.75 -7.08 25.76
C GLY A 118 -14.82 -8.04 25.25
N THR A 119 -15.27 -8.90 26.12
CA THR A 119 -16.33 -9.88 25.84
C THR A 119 -17.68 -9.37 26.35
N ILE A 120 -18.72 -9.41 25.52
CA ILE A 120 -20.09 -9.07 25.94
C ILE A 120 -20.62 -10.16 26.87
N LEU A 121 -20.85 -9.80 28.13
CA LEU A 121 -21.45 -10.69 29.10
C LEU A 121 -22.97 -10.72 28.98
N ARG A 122 -23.57 -9.56 28.76
CA ARG A 122 -25.04 -9.41 28.69
C ARG A 122 -25.45 -8.20 27.85
N MET A 123 -26.54 -8.36 27.13
CA MET A 123 -27.22 -7.28 26.40
C MET A 123 -28.68 -7.24 26.90
N SER A 124 -29.14 -6.08 27.38
CA SER A 124 -30.47 -5.93 27.92
C SER A 124 -31.06 -4.56 27.61
N SER A 125 -32.38 -4.49 27.51
CA SER A 125 -33.13 -3.22 27.50
C SER A 125 -33.84 -3.04 28.82
N HIS A 126 -33.67 -1.90 29.47
CA HIS A 126 -34.36 -1.52 30.69
C HIS A 126 -35.32 -0.40 30.40
N ASN A 127 -36.56 -0.53 30.89
CA ASN A 127 -37.57 0.52 30.79
C ASN A 127 -37.69 1.18 32.16
N ASP A 128 -37.14 2.39 32.27
CA ASP A 128 -37.25 3.19 33.49
C ASP A 128 -38.11 4.41 33.19
N SER A 129 -39.28 4.47 33.86
CA SER A 129 -40.24 5.60 33.75
C SER A 129 -40.66 5.92 32.31
N GLY A 130 -40.86 4.89 31.46
CA GLY A 130 -41.27 5.05 30.07
C GLY A 130 -40.16 5.33 29.07
N LYS A 131 -38.90 5.32 29.53
CA LYS A 131 -37.72 5.49 28.67
C LYS A 131 -36.94 4.18 28.58
N GLU A 132 -36.98 3.55 27.40
CA GLU A 132 -36.20 2.37 27.12
C GLU A 132 -34.70 2.73 26.98
N THR A 133 -33.87 2.08 27.77
CA THR A 133 -32.40 2.25 27.75
C THR A 133 -31.73 0.91 27.48
N PHE A 134 -30.97 0.81 26.39
CA PHE A 134 -30.21 -0.36 26.07
C PHE A 134 -28.87 -0.36 26.85
N ILE A 135 -28.49 -1.51 27.39
CA ILE A 135 -27.31 -1.71 28.24
C ILE A 135 -26.50 -2.89 27.69
N VAL A 136 -25.19 -2.69 27.56
CA VAL A 136 -24.20 -3.75 27.32
C VAL A 136 -23.30 -3.86 28.53
N GLU A 137 -23.23 -5.05 29.14
CA GLU A 137 -22.24 -5.41 30.14
C GLU A 137 -21.04 -6.05 29.43
N LEU A 138 -19.90 -5.37 29.46
CA LEU A 138 -18.66 -5.76 28.79
C LEU A 138 -17.60 -6.10 29.83
N CYS A 139 -17.01 -7.29 29.75
CA CYS A 139 -15.81 -7.67 30.50
C CYS A 139 -14.58 -7.16 29.73
N GLU A 140 -13.94 -6.09 30.23
CA GLU A 140 -12.77 -5.49 29.58
C GLU A 140 -11.52 -6.37 29.72
N GLU A 141 -10.74 -6.45 28.62
CA GLU A 141 -9.50 -7.22 28.58
C GLU A 141 -8.35 -6.52 29.31
N ASP A 142 -8.27 -5.19 29.23
CA ASP A 142 -7.13 -4.40 29.69
C ASP A 142 -7.20 -3.94 31.16
N HIS A 143 -8.35 -4.07 31.81
CA HIS A 143 -8.57 -3.56 33.19
C HIS A 143 -8.99 -4.64 34.19
N ASN A 144 -8.10 -5.61 34.45
CA ASN A 144 -8.32 -6.67 35.49
C ASN A 144 -9.71 -7.34 35.39
N GLN A 145 -10.21 -7.57 34.20
CA GLN A 145 -11.54 -8.16 33.94
C GLN A 145 -12.71 -7.39 34.61
N GLN A 146 -12.59 -6.06 34.70
CA GLN A 146 -13.69 -5.25 35.22
C GLN A 146 -14.88 -5.24 34.26
N VAL A 147 -16.06 -5.35 34.82
CA VAL A 147 -17.31 -5.29 34.06
C VAL A 147 -17.72 -3.83 33.85
N GLN A 148 -17.71 -3.37 32.62
CA GLN A 148 -18.20 -2.05 32.23
C GLN A 148 -19.67 -2.14 31.78
N LYS A 149 -20.49 -1.19 32.27
CA LYS A 149 -21.89 -1.05 31.85
C LYS A 149 -22.02 0.13 30.90
N LEU A 150 -22.08 -0.16 29.62
CA LEU A 150 -22.25 0.84 28.56
C LEU A 150 -23.72 0.98 28.21
N ARG A 151 -24.19 2.21 27.92
CA ARG A 151 -25.63 2.49 27.77
C ARG A 151 -25.91 3.40 26.59
N GLY A 152 -27.06 3.21 25.95
CA GLY A 152 -27.64 4.17 25.03
C GLY A 152 -28.18 3.60 23.71
N LYS A 153 -29.11 4.33 23.09
CA LYS A 153 -29.72 3.96 21.81
C LYS A 153 -28.73 3.89 20.64
N GLY A 154 -27.70 4.76 20.65
CA GLY A 154 -26.62 4.72 19.66
C GLY A 154 -25.81 3.42 19.74
N LEU A 155 -25.55 2.93 20.97
CA LEU A 155 -24.89 1.66 21.22
C LEU A 155 -25.75 0.48 20.72
N GLN A 156 -27.06 0.50 20.98
CA GLN A 156 -28.01 -0.49 20.46
C GLN A 156 -27.94 -0.61 18.94
N LYS A 157 -27.99 0.55 18.26
CA LYS A 157 -27.87 0.59 16.79
C LYS A 157 -26.52 0.03 16.30
N ALA A 158 -25.42 0.42 16.93
CA ALA A 158 -24.10 -0.05 16.57
C ALA A 158 -23.96 -1.57 16.73
N CYS A 159 -24.45 -2.12 17.84
CA CYS A 159 -24.45 -3.57 18.08
C CYS A 159 -25.33 -4.32 17.08
N ALA A 160 -26.50 -3.79 16.75
CA ALA A 160 -27.40 -4.39 15.77
C ALA A 160 -26.80 -4.41 14.35
N ILE A 161 -26.17 -3.29 13.92
CA ILE A 161 -25.48 -3.19 12.61
C ILE A 161 -24.33 -4.18 12.54
N ALA A 162 -23.53 -4.31 13.61
CA ALA A 162 -22.40 -5.23 13.66
C ALA A 162 -22.81 -6.69 13.88
N GLY A 163 -24.08 -6.98 14.15
CA GLY A 163 -24.61 -8.32 14.40
C GLY A 163 -23.99 -9.00 15.61
N VAL A 164 -23.49 -8.23 16.59
CA VAL A 164 -22.83 -8.76 17.79
C VAL A 164 -23.83 -9.33 18.79
N LYS A 165 -23.42 -10.36 19.54
CA LYS A 165 -24.23 -11.12 20.48
C LYS A 165 -23.51 -11.28 21.82
N GLU A 166 -24.25 -11.74 22.83
CA GLU A 166 -23.64 -12.18 24.09
C GLU A 166 -22.63 -13.30 23.86
N GLY A 167 -21.49 -13.22 24.53
CA GLY A 167 -20.34 -14.08 24.33
C GLY A 167 -19.37 -13.64 23.24
N ASP A 168 -19.73 -12.69 22.38
CA ASP A 168 -18.82 -12.18 21.36
C ASP A 168 -17.74 -11.30 22.00
N ARG A 169 -16.49 -11.45 21.53
CA ARG A 169 -15.41 -10.52 21.77
C ARG A 169 -15.57 -9.33 20.83
N VAL A 170 -15.58 -8.12 21.36
CA VAL A 170 -15.93 -6.91 20.59
C VAL A 170 -15.02 -5.72 20.89
N CYS A 171 -14.94 -4.80 19.94
CA CYS A 171 -14.48 -3.44 20.15
C CYS A 171 -15.67 -2.49 20.00
N LEU A 172 -16.05 -1.84 21.12
CA LEU A 172 -17.08 -0.80 21.13
C LEU A 172 -16.38 0.54 21.18
N THR A 173 -16.70 1.44 20.22
CA THR A 173 -16.06 2.76 20.13
C THR A 173 -17.10 3.85 20.29
N LEU A 174 -16.90 4.72 21.27
CA LEU A 174 -17.67 5.96 21.42
C LEU A 174 -16.94 7.07 20.64
N PHE A 175 -17.48 7.46 19.50
CA PHE A 175 -16.87 8.44 18.62
C PHE A 175 -17.12 9.88 19.06
N SER A 176 -18.39 10.20 19.39
CA SER A 176 -18.76 11.57 19.70
C SER A 176 -20.04 11.66 20.53
N LYS A 177 -20.19 12.82 21.18
CA LYS A 177 -21.42 13.28 21.82
C LYS A 177 -21.95 14.48 21.02
N GLN A 178 -23.18 14.40 20.58
CA GLN A 178 -23.87 15.50 19.92
C GLN A 178 -24.91 16.10 20.87
N THR A 179 -24.92 17.42 20.93
CA THR A 179 -25.86 18.19 21.76
C THR A 179 -26.84 18.91 20.86
N TYR A 180 -28.12 18.73 21.12
CA TYR A 180 -29.22 19.34 20.39
C TYR A 180 -30.02 20.24 21.32
N GLN A 181 -30.51 21.33 20.78
CA GLN A 181 -31.40 22.25 21.47
C GLN A 181 -32.75 22.24 20.79
N SER A 182 -33.80 21.98 21.55
CA SER A 182 -35.21 22.20 21.22
C SER A 182 -35.68 23.51 21.85
N VAL A 183 -36.91 23.93 21.51
CA VAL A 183 -37.51 25.19 22.03
C VAL A 183 -37.50 25.23 23.56
N SER A 184 -37.65 24.09 24.24
CA SER A 184 -37.85 24.01 25.70
C SER A 184 -36.82 23.13 26.44
N TRP A 185 -35.90 22.44 25.76
CA TRP A 185 -34.95 21.54 26.43
C TRP A 185 -33.72 21.20 25.54
N THR A 186 -32.63 20.80 26.19
CA THR A 186 -31.40 20.35 25.55
C THR A 186 -31.24 18.83 25.78
N PHE A 187 -30.86 18.10 24.73
CA PHE A 187 -30.60 16.67 24.88
C PHE A 187 -29.29 16.28 24.17
N HIS A 188 -28.76 15.10 24.56
CA HIS A 188 -27.53 14.58 24.03
C HIS A 188 -27.76 13.25 23.34
N THR A 189 -27.05 13.03 22.22
CA THR A 189 -26.94 11.73 21.57
C THR A 189 -25.47 11.30 21.55
N TYR A 190 -25.25 10.01 21.72
CA TYR A 190 -23.93 9.42 21.73
C TYR A 190 -23.79 8.52 20.51
N HIS A 191 -22.71 8.74 19.73
CA HIS A 191 -22.45 7.99 18.52
C HIS A 191 -21.44 6.88 18.81
N TRP A 192 -21.87 5.64 18.57
CA TRP A 192 -21.14 4.43 18.84
C TRP A 192 -20.86 3.64 17.56
N GLY A 193 -19.73 2.96 17.52
CA GLY A 193 -19.45 1.86 16.60
C GLY A 193 -19.22 0.59 17.39
N ALA A 194 -19.55 -0.55 16.78
CA ALA A 194 -19.31 -1.87 17.30
C ALA A 194 -18.62 -2.71 16.23
N LYS A 195 -17.65 -3.51 16.64
CA LYS A 195 -16.96 -4.46 15.77
C LYS A 195 -16.77 -5.78 16.54
N ARG A 196 -17.20 -6.89 15.93
CA ARG A 196 -16.85 -8.22 16.44
C ARG A 196 -15.36 -8.46 16.19
N LEU A 197 -14.65 -8.88 17.21
CA LEU A 197 -13.27 -9.31 17.14
C LEU A 197 -13.23 -10.85 17.08
N PRO A 198 -12.21 -11.44 16.45
CA PRO A 198 -11.96 -12.86 16.56
C PRO A 198 -11.77 -13.26 18.03
N ASN A 199 -12.20 -14.45 18.39
CA ASN A 199 -11.85 -14.99 19.70
C ASN A 199 -10.37 -15.43 19.70
N VAL A 200 -9.81 -15.75 20.89
CA VAL A 200 -8.40 -16.11 21.05
C VAL A 200 -8.01 -17.30 20.18
N GLU A 201 -8.87 -18.31 20.09
CA GLU A 201 -8.60 -19.50 19.26
C GLU A 201 -8.60 -19.19 17.75
N GLU A 202 -9.51 -18.31 17.31
CA GLU A 202 -9.55 -17.82 15.90
C GLU A 202 -8.31 -17.01 15.56
N GLU A 203 -7.85 -16.13 16.47
CA GLU A 203 -6.61 -15.36 16.32
C GLU A 203 -5.38 -16.27 16.25
N GLU A 204 -5.23 -17.20 17.18
CA GLU A 204 -4.14 -18.16 17.17
C GLU A 204 -4.14 -19.05 15.92
N ARG A 205 -5.33 -19.46 15.46
CA ARG A 205 -5.47 -20.21 14.21
C ARG A 205 -5.05 -19.37 12.99
N ALA A 206 -5.50 -18.12 12.93
CA ALA A 206 -5.13 -17.18 11.87
C ALA A 206 -3.61 -16.91 11.86
N GLN A 207 -3.00 -16.70 13.05
CA GLN A 207 -1.56 -16.51 13.18
C GLN A 207 -0.77 -17.76 12.74
N ARG A 208 -1.25 -18.97 13.10
CA ARG A 208 -0.63 -20.23 12.64
C ARG A 208 -0.71 -20.41 11.12
N ILE A 209 -1.85 -20.07 10.52
CA ILE A 209 -2.01 -20.12 9.07
C ILE A 209 -1.09 -19.10 8.40
N GLN A 210 -1.07 -17.85 8.89
CA GLN A 210 -0.20 -16.80 8.38
C GLN A 210 1.28 -17.17 8.50
N GLY A 211 1.71 -17.70 9.64
CA GLY A 211 3.09 -18.13 9.86
C GLY A 211 3.52 -19.24 8.86
N ARG A 212 2.63 -20.22 8.59
CA ARG A 212 2.90 -21.25 7.58
C ARG A 212 3.01 -20.66 6.15
N GLU A 213 2.14 -19.70 5.83
CA GLU A 213 2.22 -18.99 4.55
C GLU A 213 3.50 -18.18 4.42
N ASP A 214 3.94 -17.50 5.47
CA ASP A 214 5.15 -16.71 5.46
C ASP A 214 6.40 -17.57 5.27
N ILE A 215 6.49 -18.71 5.96
CA ILE A 215 7.55 -19.71 5.73
C ILE A 215 7.51 -20.22 4.29
N ARG A 216 6.33 -20.53 3.75
CA ARG A 216 6.19 -20.98 2.36
C ARG A 216 6.68 -19.93 1.36
N ARG A 217 6.37 -18.65 1.61
CA ARG A 217 6.82 -17.53 0.75
C ARG A 217 8.34 -17.36 0.84
N GLU A 218 8.92 -17.40 2.03
CA GLU A 218 10.37 -17.32 2.24
C GLU A 218 11.08 -18.48 1.51
N ASN A 219 10.63 -19.71 1.68
CA ASN A 219 11.17 -20.88 0.99
C ASN A 219 11.04 -20.77 -0.54
N ALA A 220 9.94 -20.22 -1.04
CA ALA A 220 9.74 -20.01 -2.48
C ALA A 220 10.70 -18.96 -3.05
N ILE A 221 11.04 -17.91 -2.29
CA ILE A 221 12.05 -16.91 -2.67
C ILE A 221 13.42 -17.56 -2.77
N VAL A 222 13.83 -18.26 -1.72
CA VAL A 222 15.14 -18.94 -1.66
C VAL A 222 15.25 -19.99 -2.77
N SER A 223 14.27 -20.86 -2.89
CA SER A 223 14.23 -21.90 -3.93
C SER A 223 14.24 -21.31 -5.35
N THR A 224 13.50 -20.23 -5.60
CA THR A 224 13.54 -19.55 -6.92
C THR A 224 14.93 -19.03 -7.24
N TRP A 225 15.61 -18.46 -6.24
CA TRP A 225 16.95 -17.95 -6.40
C TRP A 225 17.97 -19.08 -6.60
N GLU A 226 17.95 -20.11 -5.78
CA GLU A 226 18.93 -21.20 -5.80
C GLU A 226 18.83 -22.06 -7.04
N ASN A 227 17.61 -22.33 -7.52
CA ASN A 227 17.38 -23.12 -8.74
C ASN A 227 17.65 -22.33 -10.03
N ALA A 228 17.82 -21.00 -9.96
CA ALA A 228 18.18 -20.21 -11.11
C ALA A 228 19.71 -20.31 -11.37
N LYS A 229 20.08 -20.47 -12.63
CA LYS A 229 21.47 -20.56 -13.06
C LYS A 229 22.17 -19.22 -13.02
N ARG A 230 23.44 -19.19 -12.65
CA ARG A 230 24.28 -18.02 -12.84
C ARG A 230 24.38 -17.70 -14.33
N PHE A 231 24.26 -16.43 -14.66
CA PHE A 231 24.40 -16.01 -16.06
C PHE A 231 25.81 -16.24 -16.58
N SER A 232 25.90 -16.81 -17.76
CA SER A 232 27.17 -16.96 -18.51
C SER A 232 26.89 -16.83 -20.01
N TRP A 233 27.70 -16.03 -20.69
CA TRP A 233 27.65 -15.91 -22.14
C TRP A 233 27.95 -17.22 -22.88
N LYS A 234 28.66 -18.14 -22.24
CA LYS A 234 29.07 -19.43 -22.80
C LYS A 234 28.04 -20.55 -22.54
N ASP A 235 27.07 -20.34 -21.67
CA ASP A 235 26.07 -21.35 -21.36
C ASP A 235 24.89 -21.23 -22.36
N PRO A 236 24.67 -22.26 -23.22
CA PRO A 236 23.59 -22.24 -24.19
C PRO A 236 22.20 -22.07 -23.56
N GLU A 237 21.99 -22.54 -22.33
CA GLU A 237 20.73 -22.37 -21.65
C GLU A 237 20.46 -20.90 -21.29
N CYS A 238 21.50 -20.08 -21.12
CA CYS A 238 21.37 -18.64 -20.87
C CYS A 238 21.16 -17.82 -22.16
N GLU A 239 21.10 -18.45 -23.33
CA GLU A 239 20.96 -17.76 -24.63
C GLU A 239 19.80 -16.74 -24.67
N PRO A 240 18.59 -17.04 -24.13
CA PRO A 240 17.51 -16.03 -24.13
C PRO A 240 17.88 -14.76 -23.35
N LEU A 241 18.58 -14.89 -22.21
CA LEU A 241 19.02 -13.73 -21.44
C LEU A 241 20.19 -13.01 -22.14
N ALA A 242 21.10 -13.74 -22.76
CA ALA A 242 22.17 -13.17 -23.56
C ALA A 242 21.62 -12.34 -24.74
N LYS A 243 20.66 -12.88 -25.47
CA LYS A 243 19.95 -12.14 -26.55
C LYS A 243 19.23 -10.90 -26.01
N TYR A 244 18.59 -11.02 -24.83
CA TYR A 244 17.95 -9.87 -24.18
C TYR A 244 18.96 -8.77 -23.88
N PHE A 245 20.10 -9.10 -23.28
CA PHE A 245 21.16 -8.13 -23.00
C PHE A 245 21.71 -7.50 -24.27
N LEU A 246 22.00 -8.30 -25.30
CA LEU A 246 22.50 -7.79 -26.57
C LEU A 246 21.51 -6.82 -27.25
N SER A 247 20.21 -7.13 -27.22
CA SER A 247 19.16 -6.26 -27.78
C SER A 247 19.05 -4.92 -27.06
N ARG A 248 19.62 -4.82 -25.86
CA ARG A 248 19.70 -3.64 -25.01
C ARG A 248 21.08 -3.00 -24.99
N CYS A 249 21.99 -3.42 -25.86
CA CYS A 249 23.40 -2.99 -25.87
C CYS A 249 24.17 -3.27 -24.55
N LEU A 250 23.67 -4.20 -23.72
CA LEU A 250 24.25 -4.54 -22.43
C LEU A 250 25.33 -5.64 -22.58
N LYS A 251 26.53 -5.26 -23.02
CA LYS A 251 27.67 -6.17 -23.11
C LYS A 251 28.39 -6.26 -21.75
N VAL A 252 27.86 -7.09 -20.86
CA VAL A 252 28.46 -7.33 -19.54
C VAL A 252 29.71 -8.17 -19.71
N THR A 253 30.89 -7.58 -19.54
CA THR A 253 32.20 -8.27 -19.61
C THR A 253 32.72 -8.69 -18.23
N ASP A 254 32.35 -7.95 -17.18
CA ASP A 254 32.69 -8.27 -15.80
C ASP A 254 31.57 -9.13 -15.14
N PRO A 255 31.88 -10.40 -14.80
CA PRO A 255 30.93 -11.27 -14.09
C PRO A 255 30.49 -10.71 -12.73
N GLY A 256 31.26 -9.86 -12.09
CA GLY A 256 30.97 -9.23 -10.81
C GLY A 256 29.73 -8.30 -10.87
N LEU A 257 29.43 -7.75 -12.06
CA LEU A 257 28.23 -6.92 -12.26
C LEU A 257 26.93 -7.73 -12.21
N VAL A 258 26.98 -9.03 -12.44
CA VAL A 258 25.78 -9.88 -12.57
C VAL A 258 25.68 -10.96 -11.49
N GLU A 259 26.40 -10.83 -10.38
CA GLU A 259 26.35 -11.79 -9.26
C GLU A 259 24.92 -11.96 -8.71
N ASP A 260 24.14 -10.88 -8.66
CA ASP A 260 22.74 -10.86 -8.24
C ASP A 260 21.75 -11.04 -9.40
N LEU A 261 22.22 -11.42 -10.60
CA LEU A 261 21.40 -11.76 -11.75
C LEU A 261 21.60 -13.23 -12.12
N ARG A 262 20.52 -13.95 -12.26
CA ARG A 262 20.49 -15.36 -12.66
C ARG A 262 19.47 -15.58 -13.77
N PHE A 263 19.49 -16.75 -14.37
CA PHE A 263 18.54 -17.14 -15.40
C PHE A 263 17.80 -18.42 -15.02
N SER A 264 16.50 -18.41 -15.21
CA SER A 264 15.66 -19.61 -15.13
C SER A 264 15.12 -19.95 -16.52
N PRO A 265 15.50 -21.11 -17.10
CA PRO A 265 15.01 -21.50 -18.42
C PRO A 265 13.51 -21.84 -18.39
N LYS A 266 12.98 -22.14 -17.20
CA LYS A 266 11.61 -22.61 -17.03
C LYS A 266 11.07 -22.18 -15.66
N ILE A 267 10.15 -21.20 -15.64
CA ILE A 267 9.51 -20.74 -14.42
C ILE A 267 8.02 -20.48 -14.66
N SER A 268 7.19 -20.82 -13.69
CA SER A 268 5.75 -20.62 -13.78
C SER A 268 5.37 -19.15 -13.74
N TYR A 269 4.58 -18.73 -14.73
CA TYR A 269 3.88 -17.45 -14.78
C TYR A 269 2.40 -17.70 -14.51
N LEU A 270 1.85 -16.99 -13.53
CA LEU A 270 0.42 -17.00 -13.22
C LEU A 270 -0.26 -15.86 -13.97
N ASN A 271 -1.20 -16.19 -14.87
CA ASN A 271 -2.04 -15.22 -15.55
C ASN A 271 -3.13 -14.67 -14.61
N PRO A 272 -3.75 -13.51 -14.92
CA PRO A 272 -4.86 -12.96 -14.12
C PRO A 272 -6.08 -13.90 -14.03
N ASP A 273 -6.33 -14.70 -15.05
CA ASP A 273 -7.41 -15.71 -15.09
C ASP A 273 -7.13 -16.95 -14.22
N GLY A 274 -5.99 -16.98 -13.51
CA GLY A 274 -5.56 -18.11 -12.70
C GLY A 274 -4.86 -19.23 -13.47
N SER A 275 -4.80 -19.18 -14.78
CA SER A 275 -4.07 -20.15 -15.59
C SER A 275 -2.55 -19.99 -15.42
N LYS A 276 -1.81 -21.09 -15.58
CA LYS A 276 -0.35 -21.10 -15.47
C LYS A 276 0.28 -21.41 -16.82
N ARG A 277 1.34 -20.70 -17.15
CA ARG A 277 2.19 -20.99 -18.30
C ARG A 277 3.65 -20.98 -17.89
N GLU A 278 4.49 -21.70 -18.60
CA GLU A 278 5.92 -21.75 -18.34
C GLU A 278 6.63 -20.81 -19.30
N LEU A 279 7.49 -19.97 -18.73
CA LEU A 279 8.30 -18.99 -19.44
C LEU A 279 9.74 -19.08 -18.94
N CYS A 280 10.71 -18.59 -19.69
CA CYS A 280 12.02 -18.31 -19.13
C CYS A 280 12.04 -16.92 -18.50
N ALA A 281 12.97 -16.68 -17.58
CA ALA A 281 13.06 -15.37 -16.91
C ALA A 281 14.47 -15.06 -16.43
N MET A 282 14.84 -13.79 -16.49
CA MET A 282 15.90 -13.23 -15.65
C MET A 282 15.40 -13.15 -14.21
N ILE A 283 16.17 -13.67 -13.27
CA ILE A 283 15.92 -13.67 -11.83
C ILE A 283 16.95 -12.75 -11.19
N ALA A 284 16.49 -11.68 -10.54
CA ALA A 284 17.36 -10.75 -9.84
C ALA A 284 17.10 -10.79 -8.33
N ALA A 285 18.16 -10.87 -7.55
CA ALA A 285 18.10 -10.90 -6.09
C ALA A 285 17.88 -9.49 -5.54
N ILE A 286 16.79 -9.26 -4.84
CA ILE A 286 16.56 -8.04 -4.07
C ILE A 286 17.10 -8.28 -2.66
N ARG A 287 18.10 -7.48 -2.25
CA ARG A 287 18.77 -7.61 -0.96
C ARG A 287 18.63 -6.37 -0.10
N ASN A 288 18.59 -6.57 1.19
CA ASN A 288 18.64 -5.46 2.16
C ASN A 288 20.09 -4.94 2.31
N SER A 289 20.28 -3.87 3.10
CA SER A 289 21.58 -3.25 3.38
C SER A 289 22.62 -4.25 3.93
N LYS A 290 22.19 -5.28 4.67
CA LYS A 290 23.03 -6.35 5.23
C LYS A 290 23.36 -7.48 4.23
N GLY A 291 22.83 -7.45 3.00
CA GLY A 291 23.05 -8.47 1.98
C GLY A 291 22.10 -9.67 2.05
N LYS A 292 21.16 -9.73 3.01
CA LYS A 292 20.18 -10.81 3.07
C LYS A 292 19.26 -10.74 1.85
N LEU A 293 19.02 -11.89 1.20
CA LEU A 293 18.00 -12.04 0.16
C LEU A 293 16.60 -11.82 0.78
N ILE A 294 15.87 -10.85 0.26
CA ILE A 294 14.54 -10.47 0.74
C ILE A 294 13.46 -10.89 -0.24
N ALA A 295 13.74 -10.73 -1.54
CA ALA A 295 12.83 -11.08 -2.61
C ALA A 295 13.61 -11.43 -3.88
N VAL A 296 12.90 -11.93 -4.89
CA VAL A 296 13.41 -12.01 -6.25
C VAL A 296 12.51 -11.21 -7.19
N HIS A 297 13.15 -10.43 -8.05
CA HIS A 297 12.52 -9.80 -9.19
C HIS A 297 12.63 -10.71 -10.40
N LYS A 298 11.54 -10.93 -11.11
CA LYS A 298 11.45 -11.79 -12.29
C LYS A 298 11.16 -10.92 -13.51
N THR A 299 12.02 -10.95 -14.51
CA THR A 299 11.72 -10.40 -15.83
C THR A 299 11.48 -11.56 -16.78
N PHE A 300 10.22 -11.80 -17.13
CA PHE A 300 9.84 -12.89 -18.01
C PHE A 300 10.22 -12.59 -19.44
N LEU A 301 10.85 -13.57 -20.10
CA LEU A 301 11.42 -13.45 -21.42
C LEU A 301 10.82 -14.50 -22.36
N THR A 302 10.94 -14.22 -23.65
CA THR A 302 10.74 -15.20 -24.72
C THR A 302 12.09 -15.86 -25.06
N LYS A 303 12.06 -16.98 -25.78
CA LYS A 303 13.27 -17.70 -26.21
C LYS A 303 14.16 -16.87 -27.18
N ASP A 304 13.56 -15.89 -27.86
CA ASP A 304 14.28 -14.97 -28.76
C ASP A 304 14.83 -13.73 -28.03
N GLY A 305 14.76 -13.70 -26.71
CA GLY A 305 15.36 -12.63 -25.90
C GLY A 305 14.56 -11.32 -25.84
N LYS A 306 13.25 -11.38 -25.99
CA LYS A 306 12.36 -10.23 -25.78
C LYS A 306 11.61 -10.38 -24.45
N LYS A 307 11.10 -9.26 -23.92
CA LYS A 307 10.14 -9.36 -22.81
C LYS A 307 8.93 -10.18 -23.26
N ALA A 308 8.48 -11.10 -22.42
CA ALA A 308 7.31 -11.92 -22.73
C ALA A 308 6.07 -11.05 -22.92
N SER A 309 5.27 -11.36 -23.95
CA SER A 309 3.98 -10.69 -24.19
C SER A 309 2.94 -11.24 -23.21
N VAL A 310 2.97 -10.70 -22.00
CA VAL A 310 2.07 -11.00 -20.87
C VAL A 310 1.70 -9.69 -20.19
N GLU A 311 0.60 -9.67 -19.43
CA GLU A 311 0.12 -8.45 -18.77
C GLU A 311 1.18 -7.79 -17.89
N ALA A 312 1.91 -8.58 -17.10
CA ALA A 312 2.98 -8.09 -16.25
C ALA A 312 4.29 -8.86 -16.49
N PRO A 313 5.12 -8.44 -17.47
CA PRO A 313 6.37 -9.12 -17.77
C PRO A 313 7.43 -8.98 -16.67
N LYS A 314 7.25 -8.07 -15.73
CA LYS A 314 8.08 -7.89 -14.54
C LYS A 314 7.23 -8.18 -13.29
N LYS A 315 7.68 -9.06 -12.40
CA LYS A 315 7.01 -9.39 -11.13
C LYS A 315 8.02 -9.57 -10.01
N ILE A 316 7.65 -9.11 -8.82
CA ILE A 316 8.38 -9.40 -7.59
C ILE A 316 7.72 -10.61 -6.93
N SER A 317 8.48 -11.45 -6.23
CA SER A 317 7.95 -12.55 -5.41
C SER A 317 7.03 -12.04 -4.31
N CYS A 318 6.02 -12.84 -3.94
CA CYS A 318 5.20 -12.55 -2.76
C CYS A 318 6.07 -12.56 -1.51
N LEU A 319 5.97 -11.52 -0.71
CA LEU A 319 6.71 -11.38 0.54
C LEU A 319 5.99 -12.04 1.73
N PRO A 320 6.72 -12.51 2.74
CA PRO A 320 6.16 -12.74 4.07
C PRO A 320 5.49 -11.46 4.61
N SER A 321 4.49 -11.62 5.47
CA SER A 321 3.63 -10.52 5.94
C SER A 321 4.38 -9.44 6.72
N ASN A 322 5.47 -9.83 7.38
CA ASN A 322 6.32 -8.97 8.22
C ASN A 322 7.57 -8.42 7.50
N VAL A 323 7.68 -8.63 6.18
CA VAL A 323 8.85 -8.24 5.40
C VAL A 323 8.51 -7.08 4.46
N SER A 324 9.39 -6.07 4.43
CA SER A 324 9.31 -4.90 3.53
C SER A 324 10.47 -4.87 2.57
N LEU A 325 10.26 -4.28 1.39
CA LEU A 325 11.33 -3.97 0.43
C LEU A 325 11.97 -2.60 0.68
N THR A 326 11.50 -1.85 1.65
CA THR A 326 12.10 -0.54 2.00
C THR A 326 13.58 -0.69 2.31
N GLY A 327 14.41 0.11 1.68
CA GLY A 327 15.86 0.06 1.85
C GLY A 327 16.57 -1.01 1.02
N CYS A 328 15.83 -1.86 0.28
CA CYS A 328 16.40 -2.95 -0.50
C CYS A 328 16.74 -2.51 -1.93
N ALA A 329 17.71 -3.21 -2.54
CA ALA A 329 18.09 -3.04 -3.94
C ALA A 329 18.59 -4.34 -4.57
N ILE A 330 18.63 -4.39 -5.89
CA ILE A 330 19.36 -5.39 -6.68
C ILE A 330 20.77 -4.84 -6.89
N ARG A 331 21.78 -5.60 -6.47
CA ARG A 331 23.16 -5.14 -6.46
C ARG A 331 23.83 -5.45 -7.79
N ILE A 332 24.24 -4.43 -8.51
CA ILE A 332 25.05 -4.55 -9.72
C ILE A 332 26.43 -3.98 -9.41
N GLY A 333 27.39 -4.87 -9.27
CA GLY A 333 28.73 -4.56 -8.77
C GLY A 333 28.80 -4.34 -7.26
N LYS A 334 30.02 -4.34 -6.74
CA LYS A 334 30.32 -4.14 -5.31
C LYS A 334 30.56 -2.65 -5.04
N PRO A 335 29.85 -2.03 -4.08
CA PRO A 335 30.04 -0.63 -3.77
C PRO A 335 31.45 -0.36 -3.22
N THR A 336 31.97 0.82 -3.52
CA THR A 336 33.19 1.38 -2.95
C THR A 336 32.81 2.63 -2.13
N LYS A 337 33.68 3.64 -2.05
CA LYS A 337 33.29 4.98 -1.60
C LYS A 337 32.21 5.59 -2.49
N TYR A 338 32.09 5.10 -3.70
CA TYR A 338 31.18 5.55 -4.73
C TYR A 338 30.15 4.47 -5.05
N LEU A 339 28.91 4.87 -5.22
CA LEU A 339 27.82 4.01 -5.62
C LEU A 339 26.88 4.80 -6.53
N ALA A 340 26.54 4.23 -7.68
CA ALA A 340 25.42 4.73 -8.46
C ALA A 340 24.12 3.98 -8.06
N VAL A 341 22.99 4.63 -8.21
CA VAL A 341 21.65 4.03 -8.03
C VAL A 341 20.75 4.44 -9.18
N ALA A 342 19.89 3.52 -9.61
CA ALA A 342 18.93 3.74 -10.68
C ALA A 342 17.64 2.97 -10.39
N GLU A 343 16.57 3.28 -11.12
CA GLU A 343 15.30 2.59 -10.95
C GLU A 343 15.36 1.16 -11.52
N GLY A 344 15.62 1.04 -12.82
CA GLY A 344 15.56 -0.22 -13.55
C GLY A 344 16.87 -1.02 -13.55
N ILE A 345 16.76 -2.35 -13.74
CA ILE A 345 17.93 -3.23 -13.89
C ILE A 345 18.70 -2.87 -15.17
N GLU A 346 17.99 -2.62 -16.25
CA GLU A 346 18.54 -2.26 -17.55
C GLU A 346 19.28 -0.91 -17.46
N THR A 347 18.68 0.07 -16.81
CA THR A 347 19.31 1.37 -16.50
C THR A 347 20.59 1.20 -15.67
N ALA A 348 20.53 0.43 -14.58
CA ALA A 348 21.66 0.22 -13.69
C ALA A 348 22.84 -0.50 -14.38
N LEU A 349 22.55 -1.50 -15.23
CA LEU A 349 23.57 -2.15 -16.06
C LEU A 349 24.19 -1.18 -17.06
N SER A 350 23.38 -0.34 -17.71
CA SER A 350 23.86 0.67 -18.67
C SER A 350 24.84 1.64 -18.00
N VAL A 351 24.46 2.16 -16.83
CA VAL A 351 25.32 3.03 -16.02
C VAL A 351 26.61 2.34 -15.65
N SER A 352 26.56 1.11 -15.11
CA SER A 352 27.77 0.38 -14.73
C SER A 352 28.69 0.10 -15.90
N ILE A 353 28.15 -0.25 -17.08
CA ILE A 353 28.93 -0.51 -18.29
C ILE A 353 29.58 0.78 -18.81
N ALA A 354 28.89 1.90 -18.77
CA ALA A 354 29.35 3.16 -19.31
C ALA A 354 30.36 3.87 -18.40
N THR A 355 30.11 3.85 -17.09
CA THR A 355 30.89 4.66 -16.12
C THR A 355 31.93 3.85 -15.34
N GLY A 356 31.80 2.51 -15.31
CA GLY A 356 32.61 1.64 -14.44
C GLY A 356 32.18 1.67 -12.96
N LEU A 357 31.19 2.47 -12.59
CA LEU A 357 30.67 2.51 -11.22
C LEU A 357 29.79 1.29 -10.91
N PRO A 358 29.83 0.75 -9.69
CA PRO A 358 28.76 -0.13 -9.23
C PRO A 358 27.44 0.67 -9.21
N CYS A 359 26.39 0.11 -9.81
CA CYS A 359 25.08 0.77 -9.86
C CYS A 359 23.96 -0.15 -9.38
N TRP A 360 23.31 0.18 -8.27
CA TRP A 360 22.23 -0.66 -7.75
C TRP A 360 20.87 -0.29 -8.36
N SER A 361 20.11 -1.31 -8.76
CA SER A 361 18.73 -1.11 -9.22
C SER A 361 17.77 -1.15 -8.04
N CYS A 362 16.96 -0.11 -7.92
CA CYS A 362 15.98 0.05 -6.85
C CYS A 362 14.58 -0.44 -7.25
N VAL A 363 14.44 -1.06 -8.44
CA VAL A 363 13.22 -1.69 -8.95
C VAL A 363 12.14 -0.70 -9.38
N ASN A 364 11.86 0.36 -8.61
CA ASN A 364 10.90 1.41 -8.91
C ASN A 364 11.25 2.71 -8.16
N ALA A 365 10.61 3.81 -8.55
CA ALA A 365 10.86 5.14 -8.01
C ALA A 365 10.67 5.22 -6.48
N HIS A 366 9.64 4.56 -5.93
CA HIS A 366 9.40 4.56 -4.48
C HIS A 366 10.53 3.86 -3.69
N LEU A 367 11.05 2.74 -4.20
CA LEU A 367 12.17 2.04 -3.57
C LEU A 367 13.49 2.78 -3.82
N LEU A 368 13.62 3.55 -4.92
CA LEU A 368 14.74 4.45 -5.14
C LEU A 368 14.83 5.50 -4.03
N GLU A 369 13.73 6.14 -3.70
CA GLU A 369 13.65 7.10 -2.61
C GLU A 369 14.10 6.50 -1.27
N ALA A 370 13.73 5.25 -1.02
CA ALA A 370 13.93 4.57 0.25
C ALA A 370 15.24 3.76 0.36
N VAL A 371 16.04 3.64 -0.72
CA VAL A 371 17.22 2.75 -0.74
C VAL A 371 18.21 3.06 0.38
N GLU A 372 18.71 2.02 1.04
CA GLU A 372 19.76 2.13 2.03
C GLU A 372 21.12 1.76 1.43
N VAL A 373 22.08 2.66 1.55
CA VAL A 373 23.45 2.47 1.07
C VAL A 373 24.35 1.98 2.21
N PRO A 374 25.40 1.17 1.89
CA PRO A 374 26.34 0.71 2.91
C PRO A 374 27.13 1.86 3.56
N PRO A 375 27.58 1.69 4.81
CA PRO A 375 28.32 2.73 5.54
C PRO A 375 29.63 3.20 4.88
N LEU A 376 30.21 2.37 4.01
CA LEU A 376 31.44 2.71 3.29
C LEU A 376 31.22 3.71 2.15
N VAL A 377 29.96 3.95 1.74
CA VAL A 377 29.63 4.84 0.62
C VAL A 377 29.64 6.28 1.11
N GLU A 378 30.47 7.11 0.50
CA GLU A 378 30.61 8.54 0.79
C GLU A 378 29.87 9.39 -0.26
N VAL A 379 29.80 8.90 -1.51
CA VAL A 379 29.19 9.62 -2.64
C VAL A 379 28.24 8.70 -3.38
N VAL A 380 27.02 9.20 -3.65
CA VAL A 380 25.99 8.49 -4.41
C VAL A 380 25.62 9.29 -5.67
N PHE A 381 25.66 8.63 -6.83
CA PHE A 381 25.20 9.16 -8.10
C PHE A 381 23.79 8.59 -8.37
N ILE A 382 22.80 9.45 -8.53
CA ILE A 382 21.40 9.05 -8.73
C ILE A 382 21.06 9.24 -10.21
N PHE A 383 21.02 8.15 -10.96
CA PHE A 383 20.66 8.15 -12.37
C PHE A 383 19.13 8.06 -12.49
N ALA A 384 18.49 9.22 -12.56
CA ALA A 384 17.05 9.33 -12.63
C ALA A 384 16.54 9.13 -14.05
N ASP A 385 15.51 8.31 -14.22
CA ASP A 385 14.78 8.21 -15.48
C ASP A 385 13.97 9.50 -15.69
N LYS A 386 13.85 9.96 -16.94
CA LYS A 386 13.08 11.14 -17.32
C LYS A 386 11.71 10.71 -17.82
N ASP A 387 10.67 10.97 -17.05
CA ASP A 387 9.29 10.64 -17.39
C ASP A 387 8.39 11.89 -17.37
N ARG A 388 7.27 11.83 -18.12
CA ARG A 388 6.32 12.96 -18.20
C ARG A 388 5.59 13.24 -16.89
N SER A 389 5.56 12.26 -15.98
CA SER A 389 4.91 12.38 -14.67
C SER A 389 5.83 13.00 -13.61
N LEU A 390 7.13 13.12 -13.90
CA LEU A 390 8.19 13.62 -13.01
C LEU A 390 8.38 12.78 -11.73
N VAL A 391 7.81 11.59 -11.64
CA VAL A 391 7.90 10.72 -10.46
C VAL A 391 9.34 10.33 -10.18
N GLY A 392 10.11 9.91 -11.21
CA GLY A 392 11.53 9.59 -11.08
C GLY A 392 12.35 10.77 -10.55
N THR A 393 12.11 11.99 -11.07
CA THR A 393 12.78 13.22 -10.63
C THR A 393 12.46 13.55 -9.17
N HIS A 394 11.21 13.40 -8.73
CA HIS A 394 10.81 13.65 -7.34
C HIS A 394 11.46 12.66 -6.38
N SER A 395 11.47 11.37 -6.71
CA SER A 395 12.10 10.34 -5.90
C SER A 395 13.62 10.50 -5.81
N ALA A 396 14.28 10.92 -6.91
CA ALA A 396 15.71 11.23 -6.91
C ALA A 396 16.05 12.40 -5.97
N ARG A 397 15.24 13.46 -5.98
CA ARG A 397 15.41 14.61 -5.07
C ARG A 397 15.20 14.20 -3.61
N ALA A 398 14.15 13.46 -3.31
CA ALA A 398 13.87 12.96 -1.97
C ALA A 398 15.01 12.08 -1.43
N LEU A 399 15.55 11.18 -2.28
CA LEU A 399 16.73 10.39 -1.94
C LEU A 399 17.95 11.26 -1.66
N ARG A 400 18.27 12.22 -2.54
CA ARG A 400 19.39 13.15 -2.34
C ARG A 400 19.30 13.88 -1.00
N ASP A 401 18.13 14.42 -0.69
CA ASP A 401 17.92 15.20 0.53
C ASP A 401 18.03 14.32 1.79
N ARG A 402 17.56 13.08 1.71
CA ARG A 402 17.71 12.09 2.78
C ARG A 402 19.17 11.65 2.99
N LEU A 403 19.93 11.47 1.92
CA LEU A 403 21.35 11.13 2.00
C LEU A 403 22.17 12.28 2.55
N ALA A 404 21.89 13.52 2.15
CA ALA A 404 22.54 14.71 2.68
C ALA A 404 22.35 14.85 4.21
N GLN A 405 21.16 14.53 4.74
CA GLN A 405 20.90 14.47 6.19
C GLN A 405 21.77 13.42 6.92
N LYS A 406 22.24 12.40 6.21
CA LYS A 406 23.16 11.37 6.73
C LYS A 406 24.65 11.71 6.49
N GLY A 407 24.96 12.88 5.93
CA GLY A 407 26.31 13.30 5.60
C GLY A 407 26.90 12.66 4.35
N ILE A 408 26.06 12.04 3.50
CA ILE A 408 26.48 11.40 2.24
C ILE A 408 26.26 12.40 1.10
N VAL A 409 27.27 12.64 0.29
CA VAL A 409 27.17 13.47 -0.90
C VAL A 409 26.32 12.74 -1.95
N ALA A 410 25.32 13.43 -2.51
CA ALA A 410 24.47 12.83 -3.53
C ALA A 410 24.30 13.76 -4.74
N CYS A 411 24.63 13.27 -5.93
CA CYS A 411 24.51 13.95 -7.20
C CYS A 411 23.38 13.31 -8.02
N ILE A 412 22.51 14.13 -8.62
CA ILE A 412 21.47 13.64 -9.54
C ILE A 412 21.96 13.84 -10.96
N GLU A 413 22.07 12.73 -11.69
CA GLU A 413 22.36 12.71 -13.11
C GLU A 413 21.03 12.69 -13.87
N SER A 414 20.81 13.70 -14.68
CA SER A 414 19.57 13.91 -15.43
C SER A 414 19.78 13.72 -16.92
N ILE A 415 18.79 13.12 -17.59
CA ILE A 415 18.78 12.97 -19.03
C ILE A 415 18.44 14.32 -19.66
N GLU A 416 19.29 14.86 -20.53
CA GLU A 416 19.09 16.14 -21.23
C GLU A 416 18.15 15.97 -22.43
N GLU A 417 18.20 14.83 -23.10
CA GLU A 417 17.42 14.52 -24.30
C GLU A 417 15.92 14.62 -24.07
N ASP A 418 15.20 15.07 -25.07
CA ASP A 418 13.74 15.19 -25.01
C ASP A 418 13.06 13.82 -25.05
N ILE A 419 11.95 13.71 -24.32
CA ILE A 419 11.12 12.50 -24.35
C ILE A 419 10.46 12.39 -25.72
N PRO A 420 10.66 11.30 -26.49
CA PRO A 420 10.00 11.09 -27.76
C PRO A 420 8.47 11.24 -27.66
N ALA A 421 7.83 11.78 -28.70
CA ALA A 421 6.42 12.13 -28.66
C ALA A 421 5.49 10.94 -28.37
N ASP A 422 5.88 9.76 -28.82
CA ASP A 422 5.18 8.47 -28.67
C ASP A 422 5.59 7.69 -27.41
N SER A 423 6.51 8.25 -26.59
CA SER A 423 6.99 7.62 -25.35
C SER A 423 6.45 8.28 -24.09
N LYS A 424 6.33 7.51 -23.02
CA LYS A 424 6.00 7.99 -21.68
C LYS A 424 7.20 8.57 -20.94
N GLY A 425 8.40 8.18 -21.34
CA GLY A 425 9.67 8.58 -20.75
C GLY A 425 10.86 8.08 -21.56
N ILE A 426 12.05 8.40 -21.10
CA ILE A 426 13.34 7.94 -21.62
C ILE A 426 14.21 7.52 -20.42
N ASP A 427 14.85 6.36 -20.52
CA ASP A 427 15.75 5.85 -19.51
C ASP A 427 17.22 5.80 -19.98
N TRP A 428 18.14 5.58 -19.06
CA TRP A 428 19.58 5.53 -19.39
C TRP A 428 19.98 4.31 -20.25
N ASN A 429 19.13 3.29 -20.35
CA ASN A 429 19.33 2.24 -21.33
C ASN A 429 18.96 2.72 -22.76
N ASP A 430 17.98 3.59 -22.89
CA ASP A 430 17.67 4.23 -24.16
C ASP A 430 18.81 5.16 -24.59
N ILE A 431 19.42 5.89 -23.64
CA ILE A 431 20.62 6.71 -23.89
C ILE A 431 21.78 5.83 -24.40
N LEU A 432 22.06 4.71 -23.72
CA LEU A 432 23.09 3.78 -24.16
C LEU A 432 22.85 3.26 -25.58
N LYS A 433 21.63 2.89 -25.91
CA LYS A 433 21.27 2.34 -27.22
C LYS A 433 21.37 3.36 -28.35
N ASN A 434 20.96 4.59 -28.09
CA ASN A 434 20.81 5.61 -29.13
C ASN A 434 22.09 6.44 -29.33
N TYR A 435 22.85 6.65 -28.23
CA TYR A 435 23.99 7.59 -28.23
C TYR A 435 25.31 6.96 -27.78
N GLY A 436 25.29 5.71 -27.27
CA GLY A 436 26.49 4.98 -26.86
C GLY A 436 27.02 5.38 -25.48
N LEU A 437 28.25 4.91 -25.18
CA LEU A 437 28.87 5.09 -23.87
C LEU A 437 29.26 6.55 -23.59
N GLU A 438 29.62 7.28 -24.63
CA GLU A 438 30.10 8.68 -24.54
C GLU A 438 29.01 9.66 -24.06
N ALA A 439 27.75 9.26 -24.11
CA ALA A 439 26.61 10.09 -23.68
C ALA A 439 26.40 10.05 -22.16
N PHE A 440 27.15 9.21 -21.42
CA PHE A 440 27.07 9.16 -19.97
C PHE A 440 27.97 10.23 -19.33
N PRO A 441 27.54 10.84 -18.22
CA PRO A 441 28.38 11.80 -17.53
C PRO A 441 29.70 11.15 -17.15
N LEU A 442 30.81 11.80 -17.54
CA LEU A 442 32.15 11.35 -17.21
C LEU A 442 32.39 11.61 -15.73
N THR A 443 32.15 10.62 -14.91
CA THR A 443 32.60 10.60 -13.52
C THR A 443 34.11 10.34 -13.53
N LYS A 444 34.89 11.36 -13.85
CA LYS A 444 36.35 11.32 -13.57
C LYS A 444 36.51 11.46 -12.06
N LEU A 445 36.55 10.32 -11.41
CA LEU A 445 36.87 10.17 -9.98
C LEU A 445 38.37 9.98 -9.80
#